data_d53fb4a836efc0275c81c2180d2cd3dc
#
_entry.id   d53fb4a836efc0275c81c2180d2cd3dc
#
_cell.length_a   1.000
_cell.length_b   1.000
_cell.length_c   1.000
_cell.angle_alpha   90.00
_cell.angle_beta   90.00
_cell.angle_gamma   90.00
#
_symmetry.space_group_name_H-M   'P 1'
#
loop_
_entity.id
_entity.type
_entity.pdbx_description
1 polymer ?
#
loop_
_entity_poly.entity_id
_entity_poly.type
_entity_poly.pdbx_seq_one_letter_code
_entity_poly.pdbx_strand_id
1 'polypeptide(L)'
;MKSTNLYLMLLAIIILVAIMLRIYQLGNIAPSLTWDEVAWGYNSFSLGIDGKDEFGVFLPYKYLESFGDFKPPLYAYVGIIPIKIWGLTEFATRFPSALFGIFTVLVSYFLVKEIFYSSKDREYYALFSAFLLAISPWHINLSRAAFEANVAQFFIVTGVYLFLLALRKNMWLLSLSAVSFVLSLYTFNTARVFVPIMVIVLGLVFIKKLWKYKKETIVAGLVGFILLFPIIGFLFSPQASLRFREVNIFTDPEVVEIANQEIENDNNSLISKALHNRRLKYAVSFLSHYFDHFSPSFLFIKGDGNPKFSTQDVGQLYIWSIPFLVIGGFVLFRKREGKWWLVPVWLLAGIIPAATARETPHALRIETVIPTFQILIAYGFVSSMIFFKEKLRNTLLFKFIVYGFLLMLLLNVGYYLYGYYMHYAREYSGEWQYGYKQAFTYTQENEDKYEEIYFTDKLGRPYIYYLFFSQTSPEEFRSDYDIERDVFGFVKVKRVGKYNFEDYLEVDEMGREILYVNDHLNVPEDANILKEIKNLSGEPALVIYTK
;
A
#
# COMPACT_ATOMS: atom_id res chain seq x y z
N MET A 1 -17.75 1.74 36.09
CA MET A 1 -18.53 0.88 35.18
C MET A 1 -19.23 1.66 34.06
N LYS A 2 -20.03 2.73 34.32
CA LYS A 2 -20.77 3.48 33.26
C LYS A 2 -19.85 4.08 32.17
N SER A 3 -18.69 4.64 32.52
CA SER A 3 -17.76 5.25 31.55
C SER A 3 -17.04 4.22 30.65
N THR A 4 -16.68 3.05 31.20
CA THR A 4 -16.02 1.99 30.43
C THR A 4 -16.93 1.42 29.35
N ASN A 5 -18.22 1.22 29.65
CA ASN A 5 -19.21 0.74 28.68
C ASN A 5 -19.42 1.75 27.55
N LEU A 6 -19.39 3.06 27.86
CA LEU A 6 -19.49 4.11 26.84
C LEU A 6 -18.29 4.08 25.86
N TYR A 7 -17.06 3.94 26.36
CA TYR A 7 -15.88 3.88 25.50
C TYR A 7 -15.88 2.64 24.59
N LEU A 8 -16.32 1.48 25.11
CA LEU A 8 -16.46 0.27 24.30
C LEU A 8 -17.56 0.42 23.24
N MET A 9 -18.68 1.04 23.57
CA MET A 9 -19.75 1.34 22.62
C MET A 9 -19.25 2.28 21.51
N LEU A 10 -18.54 3.36 21.85
CA LEU A 10 -17.96 4.26 20.87
C LEU A 10 -16.93 3.57 19.98
N LEU A 11 -16.07 2.71 20.54
CA LEU A 11 -15.13 1.91 19.76
C LEU A 11 -15.88 0.96 18.81
N ALA A 12 -16.95 0.31 19.25
CA ALA A 12 -17.75 -0.57 18.39
C ALA A 12 -18.37 0.21 17.21
N ILE A 13 -18.85 1.43 17.44
CA ILE A 13 -19.37 2.31 16.38
C ILE A 13 -18.23 2.67 15.39
N ILE A 14 -17.05 3.03 15.89
CA ILE A 14 -15.89 3.34 15.05
C ILE A 14 -15.51 2.15 14.16
N ILE A 15 -15.49 0.94 14.74
CA ILE A 15 -15.18 -0.28 13.96
C ILE A 15 -16.26 -0.57 12.95
N LEU A 16 -17.55 -0.38 13.29
CA LEU A 16 -18.64 -0.52 12.33
C LEU A 16 -18.49 0.45 11.13
N VAL A 17 -18.15 1.71 11.40
CA VAL A 17 -17.84 2.69 10.35
C VAL A 17 -16.64 2.23 9.51
N ALA A 18 -15.58 1.71 10.14
CA ALA A 18 -14.42 1.19 9.44
C ALA A 18 -14.77 0.01 8.52
N ILE A 19 -15.64 -0.91 8.99
CA ILE A 19 -16.16 -2.04 8.20
C ILE A 19 -16.96 -1.53 7.00
N MET A 20 -17.92 -0.64 7.23
CA MET A 20 -18.77 -0.11 6.15
C MET A 20 -17.95 0.55 5.06
N LEU A 21 -17.02 1.44 5.42
CA LEU A 21 -16.21 2.19 4.45
C LEU A 21 -15.20 1.33 3.68
N ARG A 22 -14.81 0.16 4.21
CA ARG A 22 -13.85 -0.73 3.54
C ARG A 22 -14.46 -1.89 2.78
N ILE A 23 -15.64 -2.34 3.19
CA ILE A 23 -16.29 -3.53 2.59
C ILE A 23 -17.35 -3.16 1.56
N TYR A 24 -18.05 -2.01 1.74
CA TYR A 24 -19.11 -1.61 0.81
C TYR A 24 -18.57 -1.44 -0.61
N GLN A 25 -19.12 -2.18 -1.57
CA GLN A 25 -18.71 -2.22 -2.98
C GLN A 25 -17.21 -2.47 -3.21
N LEU A 26 -16.58 -3.29 -2.38
CA LEU A 26 -15.12 -3.55 -2.43
C LEU A 26 -14.67 -4.15 -3.78
N GLY A 27 -15.50 -4.98 -4.43
CA GLY A 27 -15.21 -5.56 -5.73
C GLY A 27 -15.44 -4.61 -6.93
N ASN A 28 -16.14 -3.48 -6.72
CA ASN A 28 -16.59 -2.61 -7.81
C ASN A 28 -15.90 -1.23 -7.83
N ILE A 29 -15.43 -0.75 -6.69
CA ILE A 29 -14.72 0.52 -6.52
C ILE A 29 -13.40 0.25 -5.78
N ALA A 30 -12.22 0.39 -6.42
CA ALA A 30 -11.96 0.80 -7.81
C ALA A 30 -12.53 -0.16 -8.88
N PRO A 31 -12.70 0.30 -10.14
CA PRO A 31 -13.57 -0.36 -11.12
C PRO A 31 -12.99 -1.63 -11.75
N SER A 32 -11.70 -1.88 -11.63
CA SER A 32 -10.99 -3.07 -12.06
C SER A 32 -9.82 -3.36 -11.14
N LEU A 33 -9.12 -4.47 -11.36
CA LEU A 33 -7.90 -4.81 -10.65
C LEU A 33 -6.67 -4.31 -11.43
N THR A 34 -5.66 -3.83 -10.72
CA THR A 34 -4.33 -3.63 -11.30
C THR A 34 -3.64 -4.98 -11.52
N TRP A 35 -2.60 -5.04 -12.39
CA TRP A 35 -1.84 -6.28 -12.59
C TRP A 35 -1.27 -6.87 -11.30
N ASP A 36 -0.87 -6.03 -10.33
CA ASP A 36 -0.38 -6.51 -9.03
C ASP A 36 -1.50 -7.19 -8.22
N GLU A 37 -2.70 -6.60 -8.20
CA GLU A 37 -3.87 -7.19 -7.55
C GLU A 37 -4.25 -8.52 -8.19
N VAL A 38 -4.28 -8.57 -9.53
CA VAL A 38 -4.58 -9.78 -10.29
C VAL A 38 -3.55 -10.88 -9.99
N ALA A 39 -2.26 -10.52 -9.94
CA ALA A 39 -1.20 -11.46 -9.58
C ALA A 39 -1.36 -12.00 -8.16
N TRP A 40 -1.73 -11.16 -7.17
CA TRP A 40 -2.06 -11.62 -5.82
C TRP A 40 -3.22 -12.59 -5.81
N GLY A 41 -4.31 -12.27 -6.54
CA GLY A 41 -5.49 -13.12 -6.65
C GLY A 41 -5.16 -14.48 -7.27
N TYR A 42 -4.49 -14.48 -8.43
CA TYR A 42 -4.16 -15.72 -9.13
C TYR A 42 -3.14 -16.59 -8.36
N ASN A 43 -2.12 -15.98 -7.77
CA ASN A 43 -1.18 -16.74 -6.94
C ASN A 43 -1.84 -17.28 -5.66
N SER A 44 -2.78 -16.57 -5.05
CA SER A 44 -3.59 -17.10 -3.94
C SER A 44 -4.44 -18.31 -4.37
N PHE A 45 -5.01 -18.24 -5.58
CA PHE A 45 -5.76 -19.34 -6.19
C PHE A 45 -4.86 -20.56 -6.44
N SER A 46 -3.71 -20.36 -7.09
CA SER A 46 -2.73 -21.40 -7.38
C SER A 46 -2.22 -22.09 -6.10
N LEU A 47 -1.77 -21.30 -5.11
CA LEU A 47 -1.37 -21.82 -3.80
C LEU A 47 -2.49 -22.58 -3.09
N GLY A 48 -3.73 -22.15 -3.28
CA GLY A 48 -4.91 -22.80 -2.69
C GLY A 48 -5.23 -24.16 -3.31
N ILE A 49 -4.81 -24.44 -4.56
CA ILE A 49 -5.04 -25.69 -5.28
C ILE A 49 -3.97 -26.72 -4.93
N ASP A 50 -2.70 -26.40 -5.18
CA ASP A 50 -1.62 -27.39 -5.11
C ASP A 50 -0.39 -26.92 -4.30
N GLY A 51 -0.48 -25.77 -3.65
CA GLY A 51 0.60 -25.20 -2.84
C GLY A 51 1.74 -24.61 -3.65
N LYS A 52 1.58 -24.38 -4.95
CA LYS A 52 2.59 -23.80 -5.83
C LYS A 52 2.16 -22.43 -6.31
N ASP A 53 3.13 -21.54 -6.58
CA ASP A 53 2.86 -20.26 -7.25
C ASP A 53 2.57 -20.45 -8.75
N GLU A 54 2.34 -19.33 -9.47
CA GLU A 54 2.03 -19.37 -10.90
C GLU A 54 3.10 -20.08 -11.73
N PHE A 55 4.38 -20.04 -11.33
CA PHE A 55 5.50 -20.67 -12.01
C PHE A 55 5.88 -22.05 -11.46
N GLY A 56 5.15 -22.58 -10.48
CA GLY A 56 5.32 -23.96 -9.97
C GLY A 56 6.26 -24.10 -8.78
N VAL A 57 6.71 -23.00 -8.16
CA VAL A 57 7.52 -23.06 -6.94
C VAL A 57 6.64 -23.50 -5.76
N PHE A 58 6.99 -24.63 -5.14
CA PHE A 58 6.25 -25.18 -4.02
C PHE A 58 6.48 -24.39 -2.73
N LEU A 59 5.40 -23.97 -2.09
CA LEU A 59 5.38 -23.17 -0.86
C LEU A 59 6.40 -22.02 -0.88
N PRO A 60 6.27 -21.03 -1.78
CA PRO A 60 7.23 -19.95 -1.97
C PRO A 60 7.28 -19.03 -0.74
N TYR A 61 8.12 -19.36 0.25
CA TYR A 61 8.24 -18.61 1.52
C TYR A 61 9.26 -17.47 1.47
N LYS A 62 10.24 -17.54 0.56
CA LYS A 62 11.29 -16.49 0.45
C LYS A 62 10.79 -15.28 -0.30
N TYR A 63 10.15 -15.52 -1.41
CA TYR A 63 9.54 -14.56 -2.30
C TYR A 63 8.51 -15.28 -3.18
N LEU A 64 7.63 -14.50 -3.75
CA LEU A 64 6.74 -14.90 -4.83
C LEU A 64 7.17 -14.14 -6.07
N GLU A 65 7.46 -14.85 -7.17
CA GLU A 65 7.80 -14.24 -8.44
C GLU A 65 6.53 -13.87 -9.20
N SER A 66 6.43 -12.61 -9.61
CA SER A 66 5.42 -12.13 -10.56
C SER A 66 6.08 -11.14 -11.50
N PHE A 67 6.00 -11.37 -12.80
CA PHE A 67 6.60 -10.49 -13.82
C PHE A 67 8.13 -10.36 -13.72
N GLY A 68 8.82 -11.28 -13.05
CA GLY A 68 10.24 -11.15 -12.71
C GLY A 68 10.54 -10.22 -11.52
N ASP A 69 9.51 -9.66 -10.86
CA ASP A 69 9.63 -9.01 -9.56
C ASP A 69 9.46 -10.05 -8.43
N PHE A 70 10.33 -9.95 -7.42
CA PHE A 70 10.40 -10.90 -6.30
C PHE A 70 9.74 -10.32 -5.06
N LYS A 71 8.42 -10.49 -4.98
CA LYS A 71 7.55 -9.89 -3.95
C LYS A 71 7.57 -10.68 -2.64
N PRO A 72 7.42 -10.02 -1.47
CA PRO A 72 7.17 -10.71 -0.20
C PRO A 72 5.88 -11.53 -0.26
N PRO A 73 5.87 -12.83 0.11
CA PRO A 73 4.81 -13.76 -0.30
C PRO A 73 3.55 -13.74 0.57
N LEU A 74 3.56 -13.10 1.76
CA LEU A 74 2.52 -13.30 2.78
C LEU A 74 1.12 -12.90 2.31
N TYR A 75 1.00 -11.87 1.45
CA TYR A 75 -0.31 -11.46 0.94
C TYR A 75 -1.02 -12.59 0.20
N ALA A 76 -0.31 -13.32 -0.67
CA ALA A 76 -0.87 -14.45 -1.41
C ALA A 76 -1.35 -15.58 -0.48
N TYR A 77 -0.61 -15.87 0.61
CA TYR A 77 -1.03 -16.88 1.59
C TYR A 77 -2.31 -16.47 2.34
N VAL A 78 -2.41 -15.19 2.73
CA VAL A 78 -3.63 -14.68 3.40
C VAL A 78 -4.81 -14.68 2.42
N GLY A 79 -4.57 -14.45 1.14
CA GLY A 79 -5.55 -14.46 0.07
C GLY A 79 -6.17 -15.84 -0.22
N ILE A 80 -5.51 -16.95 0.16
CA ILE A 80 -6.04 -18.32 -0.06
C ILE A 80 -7.44 -18.49 0.54
N ILE A 81 -7.66 -18.01 1.76
CA ILE A 81 -8.92 -18.20 2.48
C ILE A 81 -10.09 -17.51 1.77
N PRO A 82 -10.05 -16.20 1.49
CA PRO A 82 -11.15 -15.53 0.80
C PRO A 82 -11.35 -16.06 -0.63
N ILE A 83 -10.29 -16.42 -1.36
CA ILE A 83 -10.41 -17.02 -2.69
C ILE A 83 -11.14 -18.40 -2.60
N LYS A 84 -10.85 -19.23 -1.61
CA LYS A 84 -11.57 -20.50 -1.40
C LYS A 84 -13.04 -20.31 -1.04
N ILE A 85 -13.40 -19.22 -0.37
CA ILE A 85 -14.78 -18.94 0.08
C ILE A 85 -15.61 -18.30 -1.04
N TRP A 86 -15.07 -17.31 -1.74
CA TRP A 86 -15.81 -16.49 -2.71
C TRP A 86 -15.36 -16.67 -4.17
N GLY A 87 -14.48 -17.63 -4.43
CA GLY A 87 -13.89 -17.84 -5.76
C GLY A 87 -12.85 -16.78 -6.11
N LEU A 88 -12.25 -16.92 -7.30
CA LEU A 88 -11.28 -15.98 -7.85
C LEU A 88 -12.03 -14.75 -8.38
N THR A 89 -12.26 -13.78 -7.50
CA THR A 89 -13.04 -12.56 -7.75
C THR A 89 -12.30 -11.33 -7.26
N GLU A 90 -12.66 -10.16 -7.78
CA GLU A 90 -12.12 -8.87 -7.36
C GLU A 90 -12.34 -8.63 -5.86
N PHE A 91 -13.52 -8.98 -5.35
CA PHE A 91 -13.85 -8.89 -3.93
C PHE A 91 -12.92 -9.76 -3.08
N ALA A 92 -12.78 -11.03 -3.43
CA ALA A 92 -11.95 -11.99 -2.68
C ALA A 92 -10.48 -11.56 -2.66
N THR A 93 -9.98 -11.04 -3.78
CA THR A 93 -8.61 -10.54 -3.93
C THR A 93 -8.32 -9.35 -3.02
N ARG A 94 -9.26 -8.41 -2.87
CA ARG A 94 -9.13 -7.19 -2.04
C ARG A 94 -9.46 -7.41 -0.58
N PHE A 95 -10.23 -8.44 -0.25
CA PHE A 95 -10.73 -8.69 1.10
C PHE A 95 -9.63 -8.75 2.18
N PRO A 96 -8.44 -9.39 1.96
CA PRO A 96 -7.37 -9.37 2.96
C PRO A 96 -6.96 -7.95 3.34
N SER A 97 -6.70 -7.08 2.37
CA SER A 97 -6.32 -5.69 2.64
C SER A 97 -7.40 -4.96 3.44
N ALA A 98 -8.67 -5.08 3.05
CA ALA A 98 -9.79 -4.45 3.77
C ALA A 98 -9.90 -4.95 5.21
N LEU A 99 -9.77 -6.25 5.45
CA LEU A 99 -9.85 -6.86 6.77
C LEU A 99 -8.71 -6.38 7.69
N PHE A 100 -7.47 -6.41 7.19
CA PHE A 100 -6.32 -5.94 7.95
C PHE A 100 -6.36 -4.43 8.18
N GLY A 101 -6.92 -3.66 7.25
CA GLY A 101 -7.19 -2.24 7.45
C GLY A 101 -8.17 -1.97 8.60
N ILE A 102 -9.24 -2.79 8.73
CA ILE A 102 -10.17 -2.72 9.88
C ILE A 102 -9.44 -3.07 11.18
N PHE A 103 -8.63 -4.13 11.18
CA PHE A 103 -7.83 -4.52 12.34
C PHE A 103 -6.80 -3.46 12.73
N THR A 104 -6.22 -2.74 11.76
CA THR A 104 -5.32 -1.62 12.03
C THR A 104 -6.02 -0.51 12.80
N VAL A 105 -7.27 -0.17 12.46
CA VAL A 105 -8.08 0.80 13.22
C VAL A 105 -8.28 0.32 14.67
N LEU A 106 -8.63 -0.95 14.87
CA LEU A 106 -8.84 -1.52 16.20
C LEU A 106 -7.56 -1.53 17.03
N VAL A 107 -6.45 -2.01 16.47
CA VAL A 107 -5.18 -2.10 17.20
C VAL A 107 -4.60 -0.71 17.49
N SER A 108 -4.83 0.26 16.60
CA SER A 108 -4.42 1.66 16.83
C SER A 108 -5.06 2.25 18.09
N TYR A 109 -6.33 1.95 18.39
CA TYR A 109 -6.94 2.35 19.65
C TYR A 109 -6.16 1.82 20.86
N PHE A 110 -5.82 0.54 20.87
CA PHE A 110 -5.06 -0.06 21.97
C PHE A 110 -3.62 0.48 22.02
N LEU A 111 -2.98 0.68 20.88
CA LEU A 111 -1.65 1.27 20.79
C LEU A 111 -1.61 2.66 21.43
N VAL A 112 -2.54 3.54 21.07
CA VAL A 112 -2.59 4.92 21.59
C VAL A 112 -2.81 4.92 23.10
N LYS A 113 -3.63 4.00 23.63
CA LYS A 113 -3.77 3.81 25.08
C LYS A 113 -2.48 3.39 25.77
N GLU A 114 -1.63 2.60 25.13
CA GLU A 114 -0.32 2.22 25.68
C GLU A 114 0.71 3.35 25.56
N ILE A 115 0.68 4.13 24.47
CA ILE A 115 1.55 5.30 24.31
C ILE A 115 1.29 6.31 25.43
N PHE A 116 0.02 6.65 25.65
CA PHE A 116 -0.41 7.66 26.63
C PHE A 116 -0.93 7.05 27.93
N TYR A 117 -0.40 5.89 28.34
CA TYR A 117 -0.88 5.16 29.52
C TYR A 117 -0.97 6.00 30.80
N SER A 118 -0.05 6.93 31.01
CA SER A 118 -0.04 7.83 32.17
C SER A 118 -1.00 9.00 32.09
N SER A 119 -1.56 9.30 30.91
CA SER A 119 -2.49 10.41 30.74
C SER A 119 -3.91 10.04 31.21
N LYS A 120 -4.58 10.99 31.89
CA LYS A 120 -6.00 10.86 32.24
C LYS A 120 -6.93 10.88 31.02
N ASP A 121 -6.48 11.49 29.92
CA ASP A 121 -7.26 11.71 28.72
C ASP A 121 -6.99 10.65 27.64
N ARG A 122 -6.22 9.60 27.96
CA ARG A 122 -5.77 8.55 27.03
C ARG A 122 -6.93 7.87 26.25
N GLU A 123 -8.11 7.73 26.86
CA GLU A 123 -9.27 7.13 26.19
C GLU A 123 -9.77 8.03 25.04
N TYR A 124 -9.80 9.35 25.26
CA TYR A 124 -10.22 10.30 24.24
C TYR A 124 -9.19 10.37 23.10
N TYR A 125 -7.89 10.37 23.42
CA TYR A 125 -6.83 10.30 22.40
C TYR A 125 -6.96 9.05 21.56
N ALA A 126 -7.19 7.89 22.19
CA ALA A 126 -7.27 6.60 21.52
C ALA A 126 -8.53 6.51 20.63
N LEU A 127 -9.71 6.88 21.16
CA LEU A 127 -10.94 6.86 20.39
C LEU A 127 -10.88 7.79 19.19
N PHE A 128 -10.39 9.02 19.39
CA PHE A 128 -10.35 9.98 18.31
C PHE A 128 -9.28 9.62 17.26
N SER A 129 -8.13 9.07 17.66
CA SER A 129 -7.13 8.53 16.71
C SER A 129 -7.70 7.38 15.87
N ALA A 130 -8.40 6.43 16.51
CA ALA A 130 -9.05 5.33 15.81
C ALA A 130 -10.18 5.82 14.88
N PHE A 131 -10.95 6.82 15.30
CA PHE A 131 -11.98 7.44 14.47
C PHE A 131 -11.36 8.13 13.24
N LEU A 132 -10.32 8.94 13.42
CA LEU A 132 -9.61 9.59 12.32
C LEU A 132 -9.04 8.58 11.33
N LEU A 133 -8.51 7.46 11.82
CA LEU A 133 -8.01 6.39 10.96
C LEU A 133 -9.14 5.67 10.23
N ALA A 134 -10.29 5.47 10.88
CA ALA A 134 -11.46 4.85 10.27
C ALA A 134 -11.98 5.63 9.07
N ILE A 135 -11.98 6.97 9.14
CA ILE A 135 -12.46 7.87 8.08
C ILE A 135 -11.35 8.47 7.22
N SER A 136 -10.07 8.09 7.42
CA SER A 136 -8.92 8.65 6.68
C SER A 136 -9.02 8.34 5.19
N PRO A 137 -8.98 9.35 4.28
CA PRO A 137 -8.95 9.13 2.83
C PRO A 137 -7.80 8.21 2.45
N TRP A 138 -6.61 8.49 2.95
CA TRP A 138 -5.42 7.69 2.73
C TRP A 138 -5.63 6.21 3.05
N HIS A 139 -6.03 5.91 4.30
CA HIS A 139 -6.14 4.54 4.75
C HIS A 139 -7.36 3.80 4.16
N ILE A 140 -8.43 4.53 3.77
CA ILE A 140 -9.56 3.94 3.05
C ILE A 140 -9.10 3.53 1.64
N ASN A 141 -8.47 4.43 0.88
CA ASN A 141 -7.99 4.14 -0.47
C ASN A 141 -7.07 2.90 -0.48
N LEU A 142 -6.03 2.90 0.36
CA LEU A 142 -5.06 1.81 0.37
C LEU A 142 -5.63 0.48 0.88
N SER A 143 -6.55 0.52 1.85
CA SER A 143 -7.16 -0.71 2.37
C SER A 143 -8.27 -1.29 1.47
N ARG A 144 -8.70 -0.58 0.42
CA ARG A 144 -9.72 -1.05 -0.52
C ARG A 144 -9.14 -1.62 -1.83
N ALA A 145 -7.84 -1.54 -2.02
CA ALA A 145 -7.11 -2.27 -3.06
C ALA A 145 -6.30 -3.41 -2.43
N ALA A 146 -5.89 -4.38 -3.24
CA ALA A 146 -5.11 -5.53 -2.75
C ALA A 146 -3.63 -5.13 -2.52
N PHE A 147 -3.40 -4.07 -1.74
CA PHE A 147 -2.07 -3.60 -1.40
C PHE A 147 -1.53 -4.32 -0.16
N GLU A 148 -0.45 -5.05 -0.36
CA GLU A 148 0.25 -5.77 0.70
C GLU A 148 0.85 -4.85 1.77
N ALA A 149 1.11 -3.57 1.43
CA ALA A 149 1.59 -2.55 2.36
C ALA A 149 0.64 -2.35 3.54
N ASN A 150 -0.69 -2.35 3.28
CA ASN A 150 -1.70 -2.21 4.32
C ASN A 150 -1.73 -3.40 5.29
N VAL A 151 -1.48 -4.62 4.78
CA VAL A 151 -1.35 -5.81 5.63
C VAL A 151 -0.07 -5.74 6.48
N ALA A 152 1.05 -5.29 5.90
CA ALA A 152 2.30 -5.05 6.63
C ALA A 152 2.12 -4.00 7.73
N GLN A 153 1.35 -2.94 7.45
CA GLN A 153 1.04 -1.88 8.40
C GLN A 153 0.33 -2.39 9.65
N PHE A 154 -0.64 -3.28 9.48
CA PHE A 154 -1.27 -3.96 10.62
C PHE A 154 -0.25 -4.67 11.51
N PHE A 155 0.66 -5.43 10.91
CA PHE A 155 1.70 -6.14 11.66
C PHE A 155 2.67 -5.19 12.35
N ILE A 156 3.04 -4.07 11.73
CA ILE A 156 3.89 -3.04 12.34
C ILE A 156 3.20 -2.44 13.58
N VAL A 157 1.96 -1.99 13.42
CA VAL A 157 1.17 -1.39 14.52
C VAL A 157 0.99 -2.39 15.68
N THR A 158 0.68 -3.65 15.33
CA THR A 158 0.53 -4.74 16.30
C THR A 158 1.85 -5.05 17.01
N GLY A 159 2.97 -5.08 16.27
CA GLY A 159 4.30 -5.31 16.83
C GLY A 159 4.69 -4.26 17.87
N VAL A 160 4.49 -2.98 17.55
CA VAL A 160 4.75 -1.87 18.49
C VAL A 160 3.80 -1.93 19.69
N TYR A 161 2.50 -2.18 19.47
CA TYR A 161 1.53 -2.33 20.54
C TYR A 161 1.91 -3.44 21.52
N LEU A 162 2.22 -4.63 21.01
CA LEU A 162 2.62 -5.79 21.82
C LEU A 162 3.92 -5.54 22.57
N PHE A 163 4.90 -4.85 21.94
CA PHE A 163 6.13 -4.44 22.60
C PHE A 163 5.84 -3.55 23.82
N LEU A 164 5.04 -2.49 23.63
CA LEU A 164 4.67 -1.58 24.71
C LEU A 164 3.87 -2.27 25.82
N LEU A 165 2.96 -3.16 25.43
CA LEU A 165 2.16 -3.97 26.35
C LEU A 165 3.04 -4.95 27.14
N ALA A 166 4.04 -5.56 26.49
CA ALA A 166 5.03 -6.42 27.13
C ALA A 166 5.76 -5.69 28.26
N LEU A 167 6.22 -4.47 27.98
CA LEU A 167 6.88 -3.64 28.98
C LEU A 167 6.00 -3.32 30.20
N ARG A 168 4.69 -3.35 30.07
CA ARG A 168 3.76 -3.00 31.13
C ARG A 168 3.18 -4.20 31.86
N LYS A 169 2.77 -5.23 31.14
CA LYS A 169 2.01 -6.36 31.68
C LYS A 169 2.82 -7.64 31.82
N ASN A 170 3.37 -8.14 30.73
CA ASN A 170 4.01 -9.44 30.69
C ASN A 170 5.07 -9.49 29.59
N MET A 171 6.34 -9.61 29.97
CA MET A 171 7.48 -9.59 29.04
C MET A 171 7.48 -10.73 28.00
N TRP A 172 6.77 -11.83 28.22
CA TRP A 172 6.59 -12.90 27.22
C TRP A 172 5.89 -12.44 25.94
N LEU A 173 5.09 -11.35 26.01
CA LEU A 173 4.48 -10.73 24.83
C LEU A 173 5.51 -10.17 23.83
N LEU A 174 6.79 -10.02 24.24
CA LEU A 174 7.87 -9.67 23.31
C LEU A 174 8.01 -10.70 22.19
N SER A 175 7.77 -11.98 22.45
CA SER A 175 7.81 -13.02 21.42
C SER A 175 6.72 -12.80 20.36
N LEU A 176 5.51 -12.43 20.77
CA LEU A 176 4.43 -12.09 19.82
C LEU A 176 4.72 -10.79 19.06
N SER A 177 5.35 -9.81 19.72
CA SER A 177 5.83 -8.60 19.05
C SER A 177 6.87 -8.94 17.97
N ALA A 178 7.83 -9.81 18.26
CA ALA A 178 8.83 -10.27 17.30
C ALA A 178 8.18 -11.00 16.11
N VAL A 179 7.22 -11.90 16.36
CA VAL A 179 6.44 -12.55 15.31
C VAL A 179 5.76 -11.51 14.40
N SER A 180 5.09 -10.53 15.01
CA SER A 180 4.38 -9.48 14.26
C SER A 180 5.33 -8.66 13.39
N PHE A 181 6.46 -8.22 13.92
CA PHE A 181 7.47 -7.50 13.14
C PHE A 181 8.01 -8.35 11.99
N VAL A 182 8.32 -9.62 12.22
CA VAL A 182 8.83 -10.50 11.15
C VAL A 182 7.77 -10.72 10.07
N LEU A 183 6.49 -10.92 10.42
CA LEU A 183 5.42 -11.05 9.44
C LEU A 183 5.31 -9.82 8.54
N SER A 184 5.54 -8.61 9.05
CA SER A 184 5.58 -7.41 8.19
C SER A 184 6.69 -7.45 7.15
N LEU A 185 7.85 -8.06 7.45
CA LEU A 185 8.96 -8.22 6.50
C LEU A 185 8.66 -9.24 5.39
N TYR A 186 7.79 -10.22 5.68
CA TYR A 186 7.24 -11.16 4.71
C TYR A 186 6.07 -10.59 3.90
N THR A 187 5.66 -9.34 4.19
CA THR A 187 4.50 -8.73 3.55
C THR A 187 4.88 -7.58 2.63
N PHE A 188 5.81 -6.69 3.03
CA PHE A 188 6.12 -5.48 2.25
C PHE A 188 7.59 -5.08 2.31
N ASN A 189 8.14 -4.66 1.17
CA ASN A 189 9.56 -4.33 1.06
C ASN A 189 9.96 -3.13 1.93
N THR A 190 9.14 -2.09 2.04
CA THR A 190 9.43 -0.91 2.89
C THR A 190 9.57 -1.30 4.36
N ALA A 191 8.82 -2.30 4.84
CA ALA A 191 8.95 -2.81 6.20
C ALA A 191 10.35 -3.38 6.47
N ARG A 192 11.02 -3.96 5.46
CA ARG A 192 12.39 -4.50 5.58
C ARG A 192 13.45 -3.46 5.96
N VAL A 193 13.16 -2.17 5.73
CA VAL A 193 14.01 -1.05 6.15
C VAL A 193 13.48 -0.40 7.43
N PHE A 194 12.18 -0.11 7.49
CA PHE A 194 11.58 0.59 8.62
C PHE A 194 11.60 -0.21 9.92
N VAL A 195 11.23 -1.50 9.88
CA VAL A 195 11.11 -2.34 11.09
C VAL A 195 12.45 -2.54 11.82
N PRO A 196 13.59 -2.83 11.16
CA PRO A 196 14.87 -2.86 11.83
C PRO A 196 15.20 -1.53 12.56
N ILE A 197 14.95 -0.39 11.93
CA ILE A 197 15.14 0.93 12.55
C ILE A 197 14.29 1.05 13.83
N MET A 198 13.01 0.69 13.75
CA MET A 198 12.10 0.76 14.87
C MET A 198 12.50 -0.19 16.00
N VAL A 199 12.88 -1.43 15.68
CA VAL A 199 13.35 -2.42 16.68
C VAL A 199 14.62 -1.95 17.39
N ILE A 200 15.58 -1.37 16.63
CA ILE A 200 16.80 -0.79 17.22
C ILE A 200 16.43 0.36 18.15
N VAL A 201 15.58 1.30 17.73
CA VAL A 201 15.16 2.43 18.57
C VAL A 201 14.48 1.94 19.86
N LEU A 202 13.52 1.03 19.74
CA LEU A 202 12.83 0.45 20.90
C LEU A 202 13.81 -0.32 21.80
N GLY A 203 14.73 -1.08 21.22
CA GLY A 203 15.78 -1.82 21.92
C GLY A 203 16.68 -0.90 22.73
N LEU A 204 17.19 0.17 22.12
CA LEU A 204 18.08 1.13 22.77
C LEU A 204 17.39 1.91 23.89
N VAL A 205 16.17 2.42 23.63
CA VAL A 205 15.42 3.20 24.64
C VAL A 205 15.05 2.36 25.85
N PHE A 206 14.69 1.10 25.65
CA PHE A 206 14.27 0.21 26.74
C PHE A 206 15.32 -0.80 27.17
N ILE A 207 16.60 -0.61 26.79
CA ILE A 207 17.71 -1.55 27.01
C ILE A 207 17.81 -2.01 28.47
N LYS A 208 17.68 -1.10 29.45
CA LYS A 208 17.76 -1.43 30.89
C LYS A 208 16.64 -2.40 31.29
N LYS A 209 15.44 -2.23 30.74
CA LYS A 209 14.31 -3.11 31.06
C LYS A 209 14.44 -4.45 30.35
N LEU A 210 14.85 -4.45 29.08
CA LEU A 210 15.12 -5.66 28.32
C LEU A 210 16.23 -6.50 28.98
N TRP A 211 17.28 -5.86 29.46
CA TRP A 211 18.36 -6.53 30.18
C TRP A 211 17.91 -7.12 31.51
N LYS A 212 17.01 -6.44 32.23
CA LYS A 212 16.43 -6.98 33.48
C LYS A 212 15.64 -8.28 33.22
N TYR A 213 14.96 -8.37 32.08
CA TYR A 213 14.16 -9.52 31.66
C TYR A 213 14.81 -10.25 30.48
N LYS A 214 16.15 -10.55 30.69
CA LYS A 214 16.97 -11.11 29.62
C LYS A 214 16.49 -12.45 29.08
N LYS A 215 15.84 -13.29 29.90
CA LYS A 215 15.30 -14.58 29.45
C LYS A 215 14.21 -14.38 28.39
N GLU A 216 13.21 -13.57 28.68
CA GLU A 216 12.11 -13.27 27.77
C GLU A 216 12.60 -12.53 26.54
N THR A 217 13.56 -11.62 26.70
CA THR A 217 14.18 -10.86 25.61
C THR A 217 14.97 -11.79 24.68
N ILE A 218 15.76 -12.71 25.20
CA ILE A 218 16.51 -13.69 24.41
C ILE A 218 15.53 -14.61 23.65
N VAL A 219 14.50 -15.12 24.33
CA VAL A 219 13.49 -15.96 23.66
C VAL A 219 12.79 -15.20 22.53
N ALA A 220 12.38 -13.94 22.74
CA ALA A 220 11.80 -13.12 21.69
C ALA A 220 12.79 -12.90 20.53
N GLY A 221 14.06 -12.65 20.82
CA GLY A 221 15.10 -12.54 19.80
C GLY A 221 15.30 -13.84 19.02
N LEU A 222 15.31 -14.99 19.69
CA LEU A 222 15.41 -16.30 19.04
C LEU A 222 14.19 -16.60 18.16
N VAL A 223 12.98 -16.33 18.64
CA VAL A 223 11.76 -16.46 17.84
C VAL A 223 11.83 -15.60 16.60
N GLY A 224 12.19 -14.33 16.74
CA GLY A 224 12.36 -13.43 15.60
C GLY A 224 13.43 -13.92 14.62
N PHE A 225 14.57 -14.37 15.12
CA PHE A 225 15.68 -14.89 14.30
C PHE A 225 15.28 -16.17 13.55
N ILE A 226 14.66 -17.14 14.22
CA ILE A 226 14.20 -18.39 13.58
C ILE A 226 13.22 -18.09 12.45
N LEU A 227 12.27 -17.20 12.67
CA LEU A 227 11.29 -16.82 11.64
C LEU A 227 11.91 -15.99 10.51
N LEU A 228 12.94 -15.19 10.79
CA LEU A 228 13.63 -14.38 9.78
C LEU A 228 14.65 -15.20 8.98
N PHE A 229 15.24 -16.24 9.60
CA PHE A 229 16.33 -17.03 9.04
C PHE A 229 16.08 -17.51 7.61
N PRO A 230 14.86 -18.00 7.24
CA PRO A 230 14.60 -18.48 5.89
C PRO A 230 14.77 -17.44 4.79
N ILE A 231 14.56 -16.15 5.08
CA ILE A 231 14.67 -15.07 4.08
C ILE A 231 16.00 -14.31 4.13
N ILE A 232 16.87 -14.57 5.13
CA ILE A 232 18.15 -13.85 5.27
C ILE A 232 18.99 -14.00 4.00
N GLY A 233 19.17 -15.23 3.51
CA GLY A 233 19.94 -15.48 2.30
C GLY A 233 19.35 -14.76 1.06
N PHE A 234 18.04 -14.70 0.95
CA PHE A 234 17.38 -13.96 -0.14
C PHE A 234 17.62 -12.45 -0.04
N LEU A 235 17.56 -11.86 1.16
CA LEU A 235 17.75 -10.40 1.35
C LEU A 235 19.11 -9.89 0.84
N PHE A 236 20.12 -10.77 0.78
CA PHE A 236 21.46 -10.47 0.24
C PHE A 236 21.67 -10.97 -1.20
N SER A 237 20.63 -11.51 -1.84
CA SER A 237 20.72 -12.02 -3.20
C SER A 237 20.60 -10.90 -4.26
N PRO A 238 21.12 -11.13 -5.48
CA PRO A 238 20.89 -10.22 -6.60
C PRO A 238 19.40 -9.98 -6.87
N GLN A 239 18.56 -11.00 -6.75
CA GLN A 239 17.12 -10.93 -6.97
C GLN A 239 16.43 -9.93 -6.03
N ALA A 240 16.78 -9.94 -4.73
CA ALA A 240 16.24 -8.98 -3.77
C ALA A 240 16.65 -7.53 -4.11
N SER A 241 17.80 -7.34 -4.77
CA SER A 241 18.30 -6.03 -5.14
C SER A 241 17.74 -5.48 -6.46
N LEU A 242 17.10 -6.30 -7.30
CA LEU A 242 16.56 -5.86 -8.60
C LEU A 242 15.58 -4.70 -8.43
N ARG A 243 14.54 -4.90 -7.64
CA ARG A 243 13.54 -3.86 -7.39
C ARG A 243 14.14 -2.60 -6.75
N PHE A 244 15.10 -2.79 -5.83
CA PHE A 244 15.80 -1.67 -5.21
C PHE A 244 16.59 -0.86 -6.25
N ARG A 245 17.31 -1.51 -7.16
CA ARG A 245 18.06 -0.83 -8.22
C ARG A 245 17.16 -0.07 -9.18
N GLU A 246 16.00 -0.63 -9.53
CA GLU A 246 15.05 0.00 -10.44
C GLU A 246 14.48 1.31 -9.88
N VAL A 247 14.12 1.33 -8.59
CA VAL A 247 13.37 2.45 -7.99
C VAL A 247 14.22 3.41 -7.18
N ASN A 248 15.50 3.16 -6.99
CA ASN A 248 16.35 3.87 -6.05
C ASN A 248 17.10 5.03 -6.69
N ILE A 249 17.18 6.19 -6.01
CA ILE A 249 17.95 7.36 -6.46
C ILE A 249 19.46 7.12 -6.54
N PHE A 250 20.02 6.25 -5.69
CA PHE A 250 21.47 6.01 -5.61
C PHE A 250 22.01 5.20 -6.81
N THR A 251 21.14 4.66 -7.63
CA THR A 251 21.45 3.96 -8.88
C THR A 251 21.00 4.73 -10.11
N ASP A 252 20.56 5.98 -9.94
CA ASP A 252 20.11 6.84 -11.04
C ASP A 252 21.31 7.39 -11.80
N PRO A 253 21.50 7.04 -13.09
CA PRO A 253 22.58 7.58 -13.91
C PRO A 253 22.45 9.08 -14.14
N GLU A 254 21.23 9.62 -14.20
CA GLU A 254 20.98 11.04 -14.44
C GLU A 254 21.64 11.93 -13.37
N VAL A 255 21.58 11.52 -12.10
CA VAL A 255 22.25 12.24 -11.00
C VAL A 255 23.76 12.31 -11.19
N VAL A 256 24.36 11.25 -11.75
CA VAL A 256 25.80 11.19 -12.03
C VAL A 256 26.16 12.09 -13.22
N GLU A 257 25.33 12.07 -14.27
CA GLU A 257 25.51 12.89 -15.46
C GLU A 257 25.44 14.39 -15.13
N ILE A 258 24.39 14.79 -14.38
CA ILE A 258 24.24 16.17 -13.91
C ILE A 258 25.45 16.61 -13.07
N ALA A 259 25.89 15.75 -12.13
CA ALA A 259 27.05 16.05 -11.30
C ALA A 259 28.33 16.27 -12.14
N ASN A 260 28.56 15.42 -13.14
CA ASN A 260 29.72 15.52 -14.03
C ASN A 260 29.64 16.78 -14.90
N GLN A 261 28.50 17.09 -15.50
CA GLN A 261 28.29 18.30 -16.31
C GLN A 261 28.55 19.58 -15.51
N GLU A 262 28.04 19.67 -14.27
CA GLU A 262 28.27 20.83 -13.41
C GLU A 262 29.77 20.98 -13.05
N ILE A 263 30.47 19.86 -12.78
CA ILE A 263 31.92 19.89 -12.54
C ILE A 263 32.70 20.38 -13.79
N GLU A 264 32.31 19.92 -14.97
CA GLU A 264 32.92 20.34 -16.23
C GLU A 264 32.64 21.82 -16.53
N ASN A 265 31.42 22.30 -16.36
CA ASN A 265 31.03 23.70 -16.56
C ASN A 265 31.80 24.65 -15.66
N ASP A 266 32.22 24.21 -14.47
CA ASP A 266 33.05 24.96 -13.52
C ASP A 266 34.56 24.68 -13.72
N ASN A 267 34.98 24.30 -14.93
CA ASN A 267 36.37 24.06 -15.31
C ASN A 267 37.10 23.02 -14.42
N ASN A 268 36.39 22.01 -13.95
CA ASN A 268 36.96 20.94 -13.11
C ASN A 268 37.69 21.43 -11.85
N SER A 269 37.28 22.59 -11.29
CA SER A 269 37.91 23.17 -10.12
C SER A 269 37.75 22.25 -8.89
N LEU A 270 38.66 22.39 -7.90
CA LEU A 270 38.56 21.63 -6.65
C LEU A 270 37.27 21.92 -5.87
N ILE A 271 36.83 23.18 -5.93
CA ILE A 271 35.56 23.61 -5.27
C ILE A 271 34.39 22.95 -5.99
N SER A 272 34.34 22.95 -7.31
CA SER A 272 33.28 22.28 -8.08
C SER A 272 33.21 20.79 -7.78
N LYS A 273 34.34 20.09 -7.77
CA LYS A 273 34.43 18.67 -7.40
C LYS A 273 33.95 18.40 -5.97
N ALA A 274 34.07 19.35 -5.06
CA ALA A 274 33.55 19.25 -3.71
C ALA A 274 32.04 19.51 -3.64
N LEU A 275 31.53 20.55 -4.35
CA LEU A 275 30.15 20.99 -4.28
C LEU A 275 29.20 20.16 -5.17
N HIS A 276 29.67 19.71 -6.33
CA HIS A 276 28.85 18.98 -7.31
C HIS A 276 29.14 17.48 -7.36
N ASN A 277 29.83 16.92 -6.33
CA ASN A 277 30.07 15.49 -6.33
C ASN A 277 28.76 14.68 -6.15
N ARG A 278 28.72 13.50 -6.77
CA ARG A 278 27.55 12.62 -6.77
C ARG A 278 27.00 12.29 -5.37
N ARG A 279 27.87 12.23 -4.34
CA ARG A 279 27.42 11.91 -2.95
C ARG A 279 26.60 13.04 -2.36
N LEU A 280 27.03 14.30 -2.60
CA LEU A 280 26.27 15.47 -2.16
C LEU A 280 24.97 15.57 -2.95
N LYS A 281 24.97 15.32 -4.26
CA LYS A 281 23.74 15.29 -5.07
C LYS A 281 22.75 14.26 -4.56
N TYR A 282 23.19 13.04 -4.28
CA TYR A 282 22.32 12.02 -3.68
C TYR A 282 21.78 12.42 -2.30
N ALA A 283 22.61 13.07 -1.47
CA ALA A 283 22.13 13.56 -0.16
C ALA A 283 21.08 14.65 -0.32
N VAL A 284 21.26 15.59 -1.25
CA VAL A 284 20.29 16.65 -1.55
C VAL A 284 19.00 16.05 -2.12
N SER A 285 19.09 15.12 -3.09
CA SER A 285 17.92 14.43 -3.64
C SER A 285 17.16 13.66 -2.55
N PHE A 286 17.87 12.92 -1.69
CA PHE A 286 17.25 12.22 -0.56
C PHE A 286 16.51 13.19 0.37
N LEU A 287 17.12 14.32 0.72
CA LEU A 287 16.48 15.32 1.58
C LEU A 287 15.26 15.96 0.90
N SER A 288 15.35 16.30 -0.38
CA SER A 288 14.22 16.81 -1.16
C SER A 288 13.07 15.80 -1.13
N HIS A 289 13.34 14.55 -1.52
CA HIS A 289 12.35 13.46 -1.51
C HIS A 289 11.77 13.18 -0.13
N TYR A 290 12.59 13.31 0.92
CA TYR A 290 12.11 13.17 2.29
C TYR A 290 11.08 14.25 2.65
N PHE A 291 11.37 15.51 2.30
CA PHE A 291 10.48 16.63 2.59
C PHE A 291 9.27 16.73 1.66
N ASP A 292 9.32 16.16 0.46
CA ASP A 292 8.16 16.05 -0.46
C ASP A 292 6.96 15.39 0.22
N HIS A 293 7.19 14.42 1.11
CA HIS A 293 6.15 13.74 1.87
C HIS A 293 5.46 14.61 2.94
N PHE A 294 6.00 15.78 3.23
CA PHE A 294 5.37 16.80 4.08
C PHE A 294 4.72 17.92 3.27
N SER A 295 4.75 17.86 1.94
CA SER A 295 4.18 18.94 1.12
C SER A 295 2.69 19.10 1.40
N PRO A 296 2.19 20.36 1.53
CA PRO A 296 0.76 20.62 1.77
C PRO A 296 -0.14 20.05 0.67
N SER A 297 0.32 20.02 -0.59
CA SER A 297 -0.41 19.45 -1.71
C SER A 297 -0.67 17.97 -1.49
N PHE A 298 0.37 17.21 -1.14
CA PHE A 298 0.28 15.79 -0.88
C PHE A 298 -0.57 15.47 0.35
N LEU A 299 -0.29 16.17 1.47
CA LEU A 299 -0.98 15.83 2.72
C LEU A 299 -2.43 16.29 2.75
N PHE A 300 -2.79 17.44 2.16
CA PHE A 300 -4.08 18.09 2.47
C PHE A 300 -4.93 18.49 1.25
N ILE A 301 -4.36 18.52 0.03
CA ILE A 301 -5.07 19.10 -1.12
C ILE A 301 -5.34 18.05 -2.20
N LYS A 302 -4.29 17.52 -2.85
CA LYS A 302 -4.40 16.60 -4.00
C LYS A 302 -4.12 15.14 -3.64
N GLY A 303 -3.24 14.91 -2.66
CA GLY A 303 -2.75 13.57 -2.34
C GLY A 303 -1.59 13.12 -3.21
N ASP A 304 -1.48 11.82 -3.43
CA ASP A 304 -0.47 11.21 -4.31
C ASP A 304 -0.72 11.56 -5.78
N GLY A 305 0.32 11.75 -6.56
CA GLY A 305 0.21 12.01 -8.00
C GLY A 305 -0.38 10.84 -8.80
N ASN A 306 -0.33 9.62 -8.25
CA ASN A 306 -0.92 8.44 -8.86
C ASN A 306 -2.36 8.23 -8.36
N PRO A 307 -3.38 8.22 -9.24
CA PRO A 307 -4.77 8.04 -8.86
C PRO A 307 -5.07 6.74 -8.11
N LYS A 308 -4.24 5.71 -8.23
CA LYS A 308 -4.40 4.45 -7.46
C LYS A 308 -4.23 4.67 -5.94
N PHE A 309 -3.54 5.73 -5.52
CA PHE A 309 -3.20 5.99 -4.12
C PHE A 309 -3.91 7.21 -3.52
N SER A 310 -4.66 7.96 -4.33
CA SER A 310 -5.52 9.06 -3.87
C SER A 310 -6.63 9.37 -4.89
N THR A 311 -7.67 10.06 -4.44
CA THR A 311 -8.78 10.50 -5.32
C THR A 311 -8.46 11.73 -6.15
N GLN A 312 -7.29 12.33 -6.00
CA GLN A 312 -6.80 13.57 -6.62
C GLN A 312 -7.53 14.86 -6.19
N ASP A 313 -8.66 14.74 -5.48
CA ASP A 313 -9.48 15.87 -5.00
C ASP A 313 -9.31 16.16 -3.52
N VAL A 314 -8.78 15.19 -2.77
CA VAL A 314 -8.56 15.27 -1.33
C VAL A 314 -7.18 14.72 -1.01
N GLY A 315 -6.43 15.43 -0.17
CA GLY A 315 -5.12 14.99 0.31
C GLY A 315 -5.18 13.71 1.15
N GLN A 316 -4.02 13.21 1.57
CA GLN A 316 -3.93 12.03 2.44
C GLN A 316 -4.61 12.27 3.81
N LEU A 317 -4.71 13.53 4.21
CA LEU A 317 -5.38 14.02 5.42
C LEU A 317 -6.40 15.11 5.04
N TYR A 318 -7.44 15.27 5.84
CA TYR A 318 -8.41 16.35 5.61
C TYR A 318 -7.81 17.73 5.93
N ILE A 319 -8.14 18.75 5.15
CA ILE A 319 -7.61 20.10 5.30
C ILE A 319 -7.91 20.71 6.69
N TRP A 320 -9.07 20.40 7.28
CA TRP A 320 -9.43 20.88 8.62
C TRP A 320 -8.50 20.35 9.73
N SER A 321 -7.73 19.30 9.46
CA SER A 321 -6.82 18.71 10.45
C SER A 321 -5.52 19.50 10.65
N ILE A 322 -5.19 20.44 9.74
CA ILE A 322 -3.97 21.24 9.80
C ILE A 322 -3.75 21.90 11.17
N PRO A 323 -4.69 22.71 11.71
CA PRO A 323 -4.48 23.36 12.99
C PRO A 323 -4.27 22.37 14.14
N PHE A 324 -4.97 21.23 14.10
CA PHE A 324 -4.84 20.22 15.14
C PHE A 324 -3.54 19.40 15.02
N LEU A 325 -3.02 19.21 13.82
CA LEU A 325 -1.70 18.61 13.60
C LEU A 325 -0.60 19.49 14.22
N VAL A 326 -0.64 20.81 13.95
CA VAL A 326 0.34 21.77 14.48
C VAL A 326 0.22 21.87 16.00
N ILE A 327 -1.00 22.06 16.52
CA ILE A 327 -1.27 22.13 17.97
C ILE A 327 -0.86 20.83 18.64
N GLY A 328 -1.18 19.68 18.02
CA GLY A 328 -0.84 18.36 18.53
C GLY A 328 0.66 18.16 18.67
N GLY A 329 1.42 18.51 17.65
CA GLY A 329 2.88 18.51 17.71
C GLY A 329 3.39 19.39 18.86
N PHE A 330 2.96 20.66 18.90
CA PHE A 330 3.39 21.60 19.93
C PHE A 330 3.06 21.12 21.36
N VAL A 331 1.80 20.71 21.61
CA VAL A 331 1.35 20.28 22.94
C VAL A 331 2.02 18.97 23.36
N LEU A 332 2.23 18.04 22.41
CA LEU A 332 2.93 16.78 22.66
C LEU A 332 4.37 17.01 23.14
N PHE A 333 5.11 17.87 22.46
CA PHE A 333 6.48 18.24 22.85
C PHE A 333 6.54 19.00 24.18
N ARG A 334 5.49 19.79 24.52
CA ARG A 334 5.42 20.54 25.78
C ARG A 334 5.03 19.66 26.96
N LYS A 335 4.00 18.82 26.82
CA LYS A 335 3.49 17.99 27.93
C LYS A 335 4.31 16.72 28.18
N ARG A 336 4.85 16.12 27.13
CA ARG A 336 5.69 14.90 27.18
C ARG A 336 5.04 13.72 27.91
N GLU A 337 3.74 13.55 27.73
CA GLU A 337 2.95 12.52 28.40
C GLU A 337 3.27 11.12 27.85
N GLY A 338 3.42 10.15 28.76
CA GLY A 338 3.63 8.75 28.40
C GLY A 338 4.89 8.51 27.56
N LYS A 339 4.76 7.76 26.49
CA LYS A 339 5.84 7.49 25.55
C LYS A 339 5.75 8.41 24.31
N TRP A 340 5.49 9.68 24.55
CA TRP A 340 5.25 10.75 23.55
C TRP A 340 6.28 10.77 22.41
N TRP A 341 7.54 10.51 22.73
CA TRP A 341 8.67 10.53 21.79
C TRP A 341 8.51 9.51 20.65
N LEU A 342 7.76 8.43 20.90
CA LEU A 342 7.55 7.38 19.91
C LEU A 342 6.83 7.89 18.66
N VAL A 343 5.90 8.84 18.83
CA VAL A 343 5.10 9.37 17.70
C VAL A 343 5.98 10.12 16.69
N PRO A 344 6.77 11.15 17.06
CA PRO A 344 7.64 11.82 16.12
C PRO A 344 8.78 10.92 15.60
N VAL A 345 9.34 10.04 16.41
CA VAL A 345 10.39 9.11 15.96
C VAL A 345 9.84 8.14 14.92
N TRP A 346 8.66 7.59 15.13
CA TRP A 346 8.01 6.71 14.17
C TRP A 346 7.70 7.45 12.86
N LEU A 347 7.10 8.63 12.94
CA LEU A 347 6.79 9.45 11.76
C LEU A 347 8.05 9.72 10.92
N LEU A 348 9.11 10.21 11.57
CA LEU A 348 10.34 10.55 10.86
C LEU A 348 11.07 9.31 10.30
N ALA A 349 11.10 8.21 11.05
CA ALA A 349 11.72 6.96 10.59
C ALA A 349 10.95 6.29 9.45
N GLY A 350 9.61 6.39 9.45
CA GLY A 350 8.77 5.74 8.45
C GLY A 350 8.88 6.35 7.04
N ILE A 351 9.35 7.59 6.92
CA ILE A 351 9.55 8.25 5.62
C ILE A 351 10.91 7.85 5.00
N ILE A 352 11.90 7.44 5.81
CA ILE A 352 13.26 7.15 5.33
C ILE A 352 13.28 6.19 4.12
N PRO A 353 12.58 5.04 4.14
CA PRO A 353 12.60 4.13 3.00
C PRO A 353 12.04 4.75 1.72
N ALA A 354 10.96 5.52 1.82
CA ALA A 354 10.30 6.16 0.68
C ALA A 354 11.17 7.26 0.06
N ALA A 355 11.93 8.00 0.86
CA ALA A 355 12.83 9.05 0.41
C ALA A 355 14.00 8.54 -0.46
N THR A 356 14.28 7.24 -0.44
CA THR A 356 15.27 6.62 -1.33
C THR A 356 14.74 6.36 -2.74
N ALA A 357 13.45 6.51 -2.99
CA ALA A 357 12.84 6.21 -4.27
C ALA A 357 12.88 7.42 -5.23
N ARG A 358 12.86 7.15 -6.55
CA ARG A 358 12.83 8.19 -7.60
C ARG A 358 11.51 8.96 -7.63
N GLU A 359 10.40 8.28 -7.39
CA GLU A 359 9.07 8.89 -7.37
C GLU A 359 8.68 9.29 -5.96
N THR A 360 8.51 10.60 -5.74
CA THR A 360 8.06 11.18 -4.47
C THR A 360 7.16 12.40 -4.70
N PRO A 361 6.22 12.68 -3.79
CA PRO A 361 5.82 11.87 -2.65
C PRO A 361 5.04 10.62 -3.05
N HIS A 362 5.00 9.57 -2.20
CA HIS A 362 4.35 8.31 -2.54
C HIS A 362 3.59 7.70 -1.35
N ALA A 363 2.27 7.70 -1.41
CA ALA A 363 1.39 7.34 -0.30
C ALA A 363 1.53 5.88 0.17
N LEU A 364 1.70 4.94 -0.76
CA LEU A 364 1.86 3.53 -0.44
C LEU A 364 3.20 3.25 0.26
N ARG A 365 4.29 3.89 -0.20
CA ARG A 365 5.63 3.67 0.37
C ARG A 365 5.77 4.22 1.79
N ILE A 366 5.04 5.30 2.12
CA ILE A 366 5.04 5.88 3.47
C ILE A 366 3.86 5.39 4.33
N GLU A 367 3.11 4.40 3.93
CA GLU A 367 2.02 3.86 4.74
C GLU A 367 2.49 3.42 6.13
N THR A 368 3.77 3.02 6.23
CA THR A 368 4.45 2.67 7.49
C THR A 368 4.39 3.75 8.57
N VAL A 369 4.11 5.03 8.25
CA VAL A 369 3.96 6.11 9.25
C VAL A 369 2.59 6.10 9.96
N ILE A 370 1.60 5.41 9.40
CA ILE A 370 0.28 5.30 10.04
C ILE A 370 0.43 4.53 11.38
N PRO A 371 -0.21 4.94 12.50
CA PRO A 371 -1.20 6.03 12.61
C PRO A 371 -0.65 7.35 13.19
N THR A 372 0.62 7.69 12.98
CA THR A 372 1.28 8.81 13.70
C THR A 372 0.62 10.16 13.45
N PHE A 373 0.22 10.45 12.19
CA PHE A 373 -0.52 11.68 11.87
C PHE A 373 -1.87 11.73 12.59
N GLN A 374 -2.62 10.62 12.59
CA GLN A 374 -3.91 10.53 13.28
C GLN A 374 -3.75 10.72 14.79
N ILE A 375 -2.66 10.21 15.37
CA ILE A 375 -2.34 10.42 16.80
C ILE A 375 -2.04 11.89 17.09
N LEU A 376 -1.23 12.56 16.27
CA LEU A 376 -0.91 13.98 16.43
C LEU A 376 -2.16 14.84 16.32
N ILE A 377 -2.98 14.62 15.30
CA ILE A 377 -4.24 15.35 15.09
C ILE A 377 -5.20 15.12 16.26
N ALA A 378 -5.36 13.86 16.70
CA ALA A 378 -6.23 13.52 17.83
C ALA A 378 -5.74 14.16 19.13
N TYR A 379 -4.44 14.15 19.39
CA TYR A 379 -3.85 14.77 20.56
C TYR A 379 -4.09 16.29 20.57
N GLY A 380 -3.90 16.95 19.42
CA GLY A 380 -4.17 18.38 19.27
C GLY A 380 -5.64 18.74 19.42
N PHE A 381 -6.52 17.98 18.75
CA PHE A 381 -7.96 18.20 18.83
C PHE A 381 -8.49 18.06 20.27
N VAL A 382 -8.21 16.93 20.91
CA VAL A 382 -8.69 16.68 22.28
C VAL A 382 -8.13 17.71 23.25
N SER A 383 -6.84 18.08 23.14
CA SER A 383 -6.24 19.12 23.98
C SER A 383 -6.90 20.48 23.76
N SER A 384 -7.23 20.84 22.52
CA SER A 384 -7.96 22.07 22.20
C SER A 384 -9.39 22.06 22.76
N MET A 385 -10.09 20.93 22.64
CA MET A 385 -11.46 20.82 23.17
C MET A 385 -11.51 20.92 24.70
N ILE A 386 -10.53 20.32 25.39
CA ILE A 386 -10.41 20.45 26.85
C ILE A 386 -10.14 21.92 27.22
N PHE A 387 -9.21 22.57 26.54
CA PHE A 387 -8.91 23.99 26.77
C PHE A 387 -10.13 24.89 26.54
N PHE A 388 -10.83 24.75 25.45
CA PHE A 388 -12.05 25.54 25.17
C PHE A 388 -13.15 25.29 26.18
N LYS A 389 -13.36 24.03 26.58
CA LYS A 389 -14.35 23.66 27.60
C LYS A 389 -14.04 24.33 28.95
N GLU A 390 -12.78 24.37 29.37
CA GLU A 390 -12.35 25.00 30.61
C GLU A 390 -12.49 26.53 30.56
N LYS A 391 -12.12 27.15 29.43
CA LYS A 391 -12.15 28.61 29.27
C LYS A 391 -13.54 29.17 29.01
N LEU A 392 -14.33 28.53 28.18
CA LEU A 392 -15.64 29.02 27.74
C LEU A 392 -16.81 28.49 28.60
N ARG A 393 -16.59 27.59 29.56
CA ARG A 393 -17.56 27.09 30.56
C ARG A 393 -18.97 26.79 29.99
N ASN A 394 -19.07 26.02 28.94
CA ASN A 394 -20.32 25.70 28.24
C ASN A 394 -21.12 26.90 27.70
N THR A 395 -20.45 28.00 27.37
CA THR A 395 -21.08 29.14 26.72
C THR A 395 -21.63 28.79 25.34
N LEU A 396 -22.49 29.65 24.81
CA LEU A 396 -23.00 29.53 23.44
C LEU A 396 -21.85 29.42 22.41
N LEU A 397 -20.77 30.17 22.65
CA LEU A 397 -19.57 30.11 21.79
C LEU A 397 -18.94 28.73 21.75
N PHE A 398 -18.83 28.00 22.87
CA PHE A 398 -18.32 26.64 22.88
C PHE A 398 -19.19 25.69 22.03
N LYS A 399 -20.53 25.84 22.14
CA LYS A 399 -21.45 25.05 21.30
C LYS A 399 -21.25 25.35 19.81
N PHE A 400 -21.10 26.63 19.44
CA PHE A 400 -20.81 27.02 18.06
C PHE A 400 -19.51 26.41 17.54
N ILE A 401 -18.44 26.39 18.34
CA ILE A 401 -17.16 25.76 17.98
C ILE A 401 -17.37 24.26 17.71
N VAL A 402 -18.07 23.55 18.61
CA VAL A 402 -18.32 22.10 18.47
C VAL A 402 -19.18 21.81 17.24
N TYR A 403 -20.30 22.52 17.07
CA TYR A 403 -21.19 22.29 15.91
C TYR A 403 -20.55 22.72 14.60
N GLY A 404 -19.79 23.83 14.58
CA GLY A 404 -19.03 24.25 13.40
C GLY A 404 -17.98 23.22 13.00
N PHE A 405 -17.27 22.64 13.97
CA PHE A 405 -16.33 21.56 13.72
C PHE A 405 -17.03 20.30 13.18
N LEU A 406 -18.15 19.89 13.78
CA LEU A 406 -18.91 18.72 13.30
C LEU A 406 -19.42 18.92 11.87
N LEU A 407 -19.93 20.11 11.56
CA LEU A 407 -20.38 20.45 10.21
C LEU A 407 -19.21 20.37 9.22
N MET A 408 -18.08 20.99 9.54
CA MET A 408 -16.88 20.97 8.71
C MET A 408 -16.36 19.52 8.48
N LEU A 409 -16.34 18.72 9.54
CA LEU A 409 -15.97 17.30 9.44
C LEU A 409 -16.93 16.54 8.52
N LEU A 410 -18.24 16.70 8.70
CA LEU A 410 -19.25 16.04 7.87
C LEU A 410 -19.14 16.46 6.39
N LEU A 411 -18.93 17.75 6.13
CA LEU A 411 -18.76 18.25 4.76
C LEU A 411 -17.52 17.70 4.09
N ASN A 412 -16.37 17.67 4.78
CA ASN A 412 -15.13 17.15 4.20
C ASN A 412 -15.19 15.63 3.98
N VAL A 413 -15.69 14.88 4.98
CA VAL A 413 -15.87 13.42 4.83
C VAL A 413 -16.90 13.12 3.74
N GLY A 414 -18.02 13.86 3.74
CA GLY A 414 -19.05 13.72 2.71
C GLY A 414 -18.53 14.02 1.31
N TYR A 415 -17.72 15.08 1.14
CA TYR A 415 -17.08 15.43 -0.13
C TYR A 415 -16.16 14.30 -0.62
N TYR A 416 -15.27 13.79 0.27
CA TYR A 416 -14.42 12.66 -0.06
C TYR A 416 -15.22 11.42 -0.47
N LEU A 417 -16.23 11.03 0.34
CA LEU A 417 -17.03 9.83 0.05
C LEU A 417 -17.86 9.98 -1.23
N TYR A 418 -18.38 11.18 -1.49
CA TYR A 418 -19.09 11.47 -2.73
C TYR A 418 -18.16 11.33 -3.95
N GLY A 419 -16.98 11.95 -3.92
CA GLY A 419 -15.96 11.81 -4.97
C GLY A 419 -15.57 10.34 -5.17
N TYR A 420 -15.25 9.64 -4.08
CA TYR A 420 -14.79 8.25 -4.13
C TYR A 420 -15.86 7.27 -4.66
N TYR A 421 -17.11 7.37 -4.19
CA TYR A 421 -18.14 6.40 -4.57
C TYR A 421 -18.89 6.76 -5.86
N MET A 422 -18.94 8.03 -6.25
CA MET A 422 -19.72 8.47 -7.42
C MET A 422 -18.87 8.81 -8.65
N HIS A 423 -17.65 9.32 -8.45
CA HIS A 423 -16.83 9.87 -9.54
C HIS A 423 -15.57 9.07 -9.83
N TYR A 424 -14.85 8.66 -8.79
CA TYR A 424 -13.52 8.06 -8.88
C TYR A 424 -13.43 6.89 -9.88
N ALA A 425 -14.37 5.93 -9.80
CA ALA A 425 -14.37 4.78 -10.69
C ALA A 425 -14.52 5.19 -12.17
N ARG A 426 -15.32 6.23 -12.44
CA ARG A 426 -15.56 6.73 -13.80
C ARG A 426 -14.33 7.50 -14.33
N GLU A 427 -13.75 8.36 -13.52
CA GLU A 427 -12.66 9.25 -13.92
C GLU A 427 -11.34 8.51 -14.12
N TYR A 428 -11.07 7.50 -13.28
CA TYR A 428 -9.78 6.81 -13.25
C TYR A 428 -9.85 5.35 -13.71
N SER A 429 -10.89 4.95 -14.45
CA SER A 429 -11.04 3.56 -14.92
C SER A 429 -9.88 3.08 -15.79
N GLY A 430 -9.29 3.95 -16.62
CA GLY A 430 -8.11 3.62 -17.42
C GLY A 430 -6.88 3.27 -16.57
N GLU A 431 -6.66 4.01 -15.47
CA GLU A 431 -5.55 3.76 -14.54
C GLU A 431 -5.66 2.40 -13.82
N TRP A 432 -6.90 1.87 -13.71
CA TRP A 432 -7.20 0.57 -13.13
C TRP A 432 -7.33 -0.54 -14.18
N GLN A 433 -6.74 -0.36 -15.37
CA GLN A 433 -6.78 -1.32 -16.47
C GLN A 433 -8.20 -1.83 -16.80
N TYR A 434 -9.19 -0.93 -16.75
CA TYR A 434 -10.55 -1.26 -17.14
C TYR A 434 -10.60 -1.62 -18.63
N GLY A 435 -11.30 -2.68 -18.96
CA GLY A 435 -11.36 -3.19 -20.33
C GLY A 435 -10.83 -4.62 -20.47
N TYR A 436 -9.84 -5.02 -19.68
CA TYR A 436 -9.32 -6.40 -19.72
C TYR A 436 -10.41 -7.43 -19.45
N LYS A 437 -11.22 -7.25 -18.40
CA LYS A 437 -12.30 -8.19 -18.08
C LYS A 437 -13.27 -8.36 -19.24
N GLN A 438 -13.71 -7.24 -19.83
CA GLN A 438 -14.64 -7.23 -20.95
C GLN A 438 -14.04 -7.87 -22.21
N ALA A 439 -12.75 -7.63 -22.46
CA ALA A 439 -12.04 -8.20 -23.59
C ALA A 439 -11.89 -9.71 -23.42
N PHE A 440 -11.41 -10.19 -22.28
CA PHE A 440 -11.26 -11.62 -22.03
C PHE A 440 -12.60 -12.36 -21.97
N THR A 441 -13.65 -11.74 -21.43
CA THR A 441 -15.01 -12.34 -21.51
C THR A 441 -15.43 -12.53 -22.96
N TYR A 442 -15.26 -11.52 -23.83
CA TYR A 442 -15.62 -11.64 -25.24
C TYR A 442 -14.77 -12.68 -25.98
N THR A 443 -13.45 -12.66 -25.76
CA THR A 443 -12.55 -13.60 -26.45
C THR A 443 -12.85 -15.05 -26.05
N GLN A 444 -13.14 -15.32 -24.77
CA GLN A 444 -13.52 -16.65 -24.28
C GLN A 444 -14.86 -17.15 -24.85
N GLU A 445 -15.87 -16.28 -24.90
CA GLU A 445 -17.18 -16.63 -25.49
C GLU A 445 -17.10 -16.99 -26.98
N ASN A 446 -16.03 -16.58 -27.66
CA ASN A 446 -15.85 -16.75 -29.09
C ASN A 446 -14.60 -17.57 -29.46
N GLU A 447 -13.86 -18.07 -28.48
CA GLU A 447 -12.54 -18.66 -28.75
C GLU A 447 -12.53 -19.90 -29.63
N ASP A 448 -13.64 -20.62 -29.70
CA ASP A 448 -13.79 -21.80 -30.58
C ASP A 448 -13.82 -21.46 -32.08
N LYS A 449 -14.06 -20.17 -32.41
CA LYS A 449 -14.11 -19.69 -33.79
C LYS A 449 -12.73 -19.33 -34.34
N TYR A 450 -11.73 -19.23 -33.49
CA TYR A 450 -10.42 -18.73 -33.85
C TYR A 450 -9.32 -19.74 -33.51
N GLU A 451 -8.33 -19.84 -34.38
CA GLU A 451 -7.15 -20.69 -34.17
C GLU A 451 -6.16 -20.02 -33.22
N GLU A 452 -5.98 -18.72 -33.36
CA GLU A 452 -5.08 -17.89 -32.56
C GLU A 452 -5.76 -16.57 -32.14
N ILE A 453 -5.38 -16.06 -30.96
CA ILE A 453 -5.85 -14.79 -30.42
C ILE A 453 -4.63 -13.94 -30.06
N TYR A 454 -4.48 -12.80 -30.71
CA TYR A 454 -3.42 -11.83 -30.42
C TYR A 454 -3.96 -10.74 -29.51
N PHE A 455 -3.34 -10.57 -28.37
CA PHE A 455 -3.76 -9.60 -27.37
C PHE A 455 -2.60 -8.65 -27.04
N THR A 456 -2.79 -7.35 -27.22
CA THR A 456 -1.77 -6.33 -26.98
C THR A 456 -1.22 -6.36 -25.57
N ASP A 457 0.07 -6.13 -25.41
CA ASP A 457 0.73 -5.97 -24.11
C ASP A 457 0.89 -4.49 -23.68
N LYS A 458 0.41 -3.53 -24.48
CA LYS A 458 0.55 -2.08 -24.20
C LYS A 458 -0.09 -1.61 -22.91
N LEU A 459 -1.22 -2.21 -22.51
CA LEU A 459 -1.83 -1.90 -21.21
C LEU A 459 -1.14 -2.60 -20.03
N GLY A 460 -0.15 -3.44 -20.32
CA GLY A 460 0.73 -4.13 -19.35
C GLY A 460 0.19 -5.46 -18.85
N ARG A 461 1.03 -6.47 -18.91
CA ARG A 461 0.84 -7.78 -18.25
C ARG A 461 -0.46 -8.53 -18.61
N PRO A 462 -0.88 -8.64 -19.88
CA PRO A 462 -2.19 -9.21 -20.27
C PRO A 462 -2.38 -10.68 -19.84
N TYR A 463 -1.31 -11.50 -19.84
CA TYR A 463 -1.41 -12.91 -19.50
C TYR A 463 -2.02 -13.16 -18.11
N ILE A 464 -1.67 -12.33 -17.11
CA ILE A 464 -2.17 -12.55 -15.75
C ILE A 464 -3.67 -12.23 -15.64
N TYR A 465 -4.17 -11.28 -16.43
CA TYR A 465 -5.60 -11.00 -16.55
C TYR A 465 -6.33 -12.14 -17.25
N TYR A 466 -5.72 -12.71 -18.30
CA TYR A 466 -6.24 -13.93 -18.93
C TYR A 466 -6.39 -15.03 -17.88
N LEU A 467 -5.33 -15.39 -17.18
CA LEU A 467 -5.36 -16.45 -16.16
C LEU A 467 -6.41 -16.21 -15.08
N PHE A 468 -6.57 -14.97 -14.66
CA PHE A 468 -7.53 -14.59 -13.63
C PHE A 468 -8.97 -14.67 -14.10
N PHE A 469 -9.31 -14.06 -15.23
CA PHE A 469 -10.69 -14.00 -15.71
C PHE A 469 -11.16 -15.29 -16.38
N SER A 470 -10.27 -16.07 -17.01
CA SER A 470 -10.57 -17.42 -17.48
C SER A 470 -10.60 -18.46 -16.38
N GLN A 471 -10.07 -18.13 -15.19
CA GLN A 471 -9.85 -19.09 -14.10
C GLN A 471 -9.05 -20.30 -14.56
N THR A 472 -8.11 -20.10 -15.49
CA THR A 472 -7.23 -21.15 -16.03
C THR A 472 -6.57 -21.91 -14.88
N SER A 473 -6.62 -23.24 -14.95
CA SER A 473 -6.00 -24.05 -13.89
C SER A 473 -4.48 -23.81 -13.86
N PRO A 474 -3.87 -23.74 -12.67
CA PRO A 474 -2.42 -23.53 -12.58
C PRO A 474 -1.60 -24.65 -13.24
N GLU A 475 -2.13 -25.86 -13.32
CA GLU A 475 -1.50 -26.99 -14.01
C GLU A 475 -1.52 -26.79 -15.52
N GLU A 476 -2.64 -26.37 -16.07
CA GLU A 476 -2.81 -26.04 -17.49
C GLU A 476 -1.86 -24.91 -17.90
N PHE A 477 -1.84 -23.78 -17.17
CA PHE A 477 -0.90 -22.71 -17.43
C PHE A 477 0.54 -23.18 -17.44
N ARG A 478 0.96 -23.95 -16.42
CA ARG A 478 2.33 -24.48 -16.31
C ARG A 478 2.71 -25.52 -17.36
N SER A 479 1.74 -26.09 -18.06
CA SER A 479 1.99 -27.09 -19.10
C SER A 479 2.24 -26.49 -20.49
N ASP A 480 1.69 -25.29 -20.75
CA ASP A 480 1.77 -24.66 -22.09
C ASP A 480 1.85 -23.14 -22.01
N TYR A 481 3.04 -22.63 -21.69
CA TYR A 481 3.35 -21.21 -21.78
C TYR A 481 4.73 -20.97 -22.38
N ASP A 482 4.92 -19.80 -23.01
CA ASP A 482 6.21 -19.31 -23.48
C ASP A 482 6.57 -18.00 -22.79
N ILE A 483 7.80 -17.92 -22.29
CA ILE A 483 8.31 -16.73 -21.56
C ILE A 483 9.63 -16.23 -22.14
N GLU A 484 9.79 -14.91 -22.11
CA GLU A 484 11.06 -14.25 -22.33
C GLU A 484 11.44 -13.46 -21.08
N ARG A 485 12.74 -13.41 -20.78
CA ARG A 485 13.26 -12.50 -19.74
C ARG A 485 14.02 -11.38 -20.41
N ASP A 486 13.67 -10.14 -20.05
CA ASP A 486 14.39 -8.97 -20.53
C ASP A 486 15.79 -8.86 -19.88
N VAL A 487 16.57 -7.87 -20.34
CA VAL A 487 17.93 -7.62 -19.86
C VAL A 487 18.00 -7.28 -18.36
N PHE A 488 16.87 -6.89 -17.75
CA PHE A 488 16.76 -6.60 -16.32
C PHE A 488 16.26 -7.82 -15.52
N GLY A 489 15.81 -8.89 -16.20
CA GLY A 489 15.29 -10.11 -15.59
C GLY A 489 13.77 -10.13 -15.42
N PHE A 490 13.03 -9.11 -15.90
CA PHE A 490 11.57 -9.14 -15.89
C PHE A 490 11.03 -10.19 -16.85
N VAL A 491 9.98 -10.90 -16.42
CA VAL A 491 9.33 -11.93 -17.21
C VAL A 491 8.24 -11.30 -18.07
N LYS A 492 8.32 -11.58 -19.36
CA LYS A 492 7.25 -11.38 -20.34
C LYS A 492 6.73 -12.75 -20.77
N VAL A 493 5.46 -13.02 -20.47
CA VAL A 493 4.79 -14.21 -21.01
C VAL A 493 4.28 -13.86 -22.38
N LYS A 494 4.78 -14.57 -23.40
CA LYS A 494 4.46 -14.31 -24.81
C LYS A 494 3.22 -15.07 -25.25
N ARG A 495 3.04 -16.30 -24.74
CA ARG A 495 1.96 -17.19 -25.17
C ARG A 495 1.45 -18.06 -24.01
N VAL A 496 0.13 -18.27 -24.00
CA VAL A 496 -0.55 -19.30 -23.19
C VAL A 496 -1.62 -19.96 -24.06
N GLY A 497 -1.46 -21.26 -24.35
CA GLY A 497 -2.35 -21.94 -25.29
C GLY A 497 -2.39 -21.23 -26.63
N LYS A 498 -3.58 -20.83 -27.09
CA LYS A 498 -3.79 -20.08 -28.34
C LYS A 498 -3.72 -18.55 -28.18
N TYR A 499 -3.54 -18.02 -26.96
CA TYR A 499 -3.41 -16.58 -26.71
C TYR A 499 -1.96 -16.15 -26.82
N ASN A 500 -1.68 -15.22 -27.75
CA ASN A 500 -0.39 -14.57 -27.97
C ASN A 500 -0.44 -13.15 -27.38
N PHE A 501 0.48 -12.81 -26.47
CA PHE A 501 0.53 -11.54 -25.76
C PHE A 501 1.64 -10.65 -26.32
N GLU A 502 1.44 -10.20 -27.52
CA GLU A 502 2.39 -9.34 -28.23
C GLU A 502 1.63 -8.27 -29.02
N ASP A 503 2.31 -7.13 -29.24
CA ASP A 503 1.84 -6.20 -30.27
C ASP A 503 1.93 -6.88 -31.63
N TYR A 504 0.94 -6.58 -32.48
CA TYR A 504 0.84 -7.15 -33.80
C TYR A 504 2.19 -7.18 -34.52
N LEU A 505 2.61 -8.37 -34.87
CA LEU A 505 3.63 -8.64 -35.88
C LEU A 505 2.92 -9.03 -37.16
N GLU A 506 3.57 -8.84 -38.32
CA GLU A 506 3.07 -9.36 -39.60
C GLU A 506 2.97 -10.88 -39.52
N VAL A 507 1.80 -11.37 -39.13
CA VAL A 507 1.49 -12.80 -39.09
C VAL A 507 1.03 -13.18 -40.49
N ASP A 508 1.53 -14.31 -41.00
CA ASP A 508 0.98 -14.90 -42.21
C ASP A 508 -0.44 -15.41 -41.92
N GLU A 509 -1.41 -14.64 -42.39
CA GLU A 509 -2.85 -14.88 -42.13
C GLU A 509 -3.49 -15.84 -43.15
N MET A 510 -2.73 -16.33 -44.15
CA MET A 510 -3.30 -17.15 -45.22
C MET A 510 -4.04 -18.38 -44.67
N GLY A 511 -5.37 -18.26 -44.65
CA GLY A 511 -6.29 -19.35 -44.30
C GLY A 511 -6.47 -19.62 -42.82
N ARG A 512 -6.06 -18.70 -41.93
CA ARG A 512 -6.24 -18.80 -40.48
C ARG A 512 -7.31 -17.84 -39.98
N GLU A 513 -8.15 -18.33 -39.06
CA GLU A 513 -9.12 -17.51 -38.34
C GLU A 513 -8.44 -16.91 -37.09
N ILE A 514 -8.01 -15.64 -37.18
CA ILE A 514 -7.29 -14.93 -36.12
C ILE A 514 -8.12 -13.81 -35.54
N LEU A 515 -8.17 -13.73 -34.20
CA LEU A 515 -8.79 -12.65 -33.46
C LEU A 515 -7.73 -11.71 -32.89
N TYR A 516 -7.92 -10.43 -33.07
CA TYR A 516 -7.04 -9.39 -32.56
C TYR A 516 -7.73 -8.55 -31.48
N VAL A 517 -7.01 -8.26 -30.40
CA VAL A 517 -7.39 -7.30 -29.35
C VAL A 517 -6.28 -6.27 -29.21
N ASN A 518 -6.54 -5.03 -29.56
CA ASN A 518 -5.52 -3.98 -29.52
C ASN A 518 -6.06 -2.65 -28.94
N ASP A 519 -5.17 -1.71 -28.65
CA ASP A 519 -5.59 -0.34 -28.38
C ASP A 519 -6.12 0.33 -29.67
N HIS A 520 -6.95 1.33 -29.50
CA HIS A 520 -7.65 1.99 -30.62
C HIS A 520 -6.71 2.69 -31.61
N LEU A 521 -5.48 3.04 -31.20
CA LEU A 521 -4.49 3.73 -32.07
C LEU A 521 -3.75 2.76 -33.02
N ASN A 522 -3.80 1.47 -32.71
CA ASN A 522 -3.09 0.43 -33.46
C ASN A 522 -4.04 -0.54 -34.18
N VAL A 523 -5.26 -0.12 -34.45
CA VAL A 523 -6.21 -0.89 -35.27
C VAL A 523 -6.00 -0.52 -36.74
N PRO A 524 -5.76 -1.50 -37.65
CA PRO A 524 -5.65 -1.24 -39.07
C PRO A 524 -6.94 -0.60 -39.66
N GLU A 525 -6.78 0.23 -40.69
CA GLU A 525 -7.93 0.90 -41.35
C GLU A 525 -8.89 -0.08 -42.04
N ASP A 526 -8.37 -1.21 -42.51
CA ASP A 526 -9.11 -2.28 -43.19
C ASP A 526 -9.65 -3.36 -42.22
N ALA A 527 -9.47 -3.19 -40.91
CA ALA A 527 -9.92 -4.14 -39.90
C ALA A 527 -11.44 -4.23 -39.83
N ASN A 528 -11.97 -5.45 -39.75
CA ASN A 528 -13.38 -5.70 -39.43
C ASN A 528 -13.59 -5.63 -37.91
N ILE A 529 -14.05 -4.49 -37.41
CA ILE A 529 -14.26 -4.25 -35.98
C ILE A 529 -15.46 -5.06 -35.50
N LEU A 530 -15.23 -5.96 -34.54
CA LEU A 530 -16.26 -6.79 -33.92
C LEU A 530 -16.80 -6.16 -32.63
N LYS A 531 -15.94 -5.51 -31.84
CA LYS A 531 -16.34 -4.87 -30.58
C LYS A 531 -15.37 -3.77 -30.19
N GLU A 532 -15.90 -2.65 -29.76
CA GLU A 532 -15.17 -1.56 -29.14
C GLU A 532 -15.46 -1.55 -27.64
N ILE A 533 -14.42 -1.58 -26.82
CA ILE A 533 -14.50 -1.53 -25.36
C ILE A 533 -14.05 -0.14 -24.91
N LYS A 534 -14.89 0.52 -24.11
CA LYS A 534 -14.63 1.87 -23.60
C LYS A 534 -14.40 1.84 -22.08
N ASN A 535 -13.56 2.73 -21.62
CA ASN A 535 -13.45 3.07 -20.21
C ASN A 535 -14.79 3.61 -19.69
N LEU A 536 -14.95 3.67 -18.37
CA LEU A 536 -16.15 4.25 -17.76
C LEU A 536 -16.27 5.76 -18.01
N SER A 537 -15.17 6.44 -18.38
CA SER A 537 -15.17 7.84 -18.86
C SER A 537 -15.75 8.00 -20.26
N GLY A 538 -15.85 6.92 -21.03
CA GLY A 538 -16.26 6.90 -22.44
C GLY A 538 -15.12 6.88 -23.45
N GLU A 539 -13.88 7.00 -23.01
CA GLU A 539 -12.69 6.90 -23.86
C GLU A 539 -12.46 5.45 -24.32
N PRO A 540 -11.97 5.24 -25.56
CA PRO A 540 -11.61 3.90 -26.03
C PRO A 540 -10.54 3.26 -25.14
N ALA A 541 -10.74 2.00 -24.79
CA ALA A 541 -9.77 1.20 -24.02
C ALA A 541 -9.14 0.13 -24.92
N LEU A 542 -9.96 -0.74 -25.51
CA LEU A 542 -9.54 -1.85 -26.37
C LEU A 542 -10.51 -2.02 -27.54
N VAL A 543 -10.00 -2.49 -28.66
CA VAL A 543 -10.78 -2.84 -29.85
C VAL A 543 -10.52 -4.29 -30.22
N ILE A 544 -11.60 -5.03 -30.47
CA ILE A 544 -11.57 -6.44 -30.91
C ILE A 544 -11.94 -6.48 -32.38
N TYR A 545 -11.09 -7.08 -33.22
CA TYR A 545 -11.26 -7.08 -34.65
C TYR A 545 -10.69 -8.34 -35.30
N THR A 546 -11.06 -8.60 -36.56
CA THR A 546 -10.42 -9.53 -37.50
C THR A 546 -9.94 -8.75 -38.72
N LYS A 547 -9.05 -9.31 -39.50
CA LYS A 547 -8.65 -8.80 -40.80
C LYS A 547 -9.32 -9.56 -41.88
#